data_f1c5bcb3fed880768d4215d89986013d
#
_entry.id   f1c5bcb3fed880768d4215d89986013d
#
_cell.length_a   1.000
_cell.length_b   1.000
_cell.length_c   1.000
_cell.angle_alpha   90.00
_cell.angle_beta   90.00
_cell.angle_gamma   90.00
#
_symmetry.space_group_name_H-M   'P 1'
#
loop_
_entity.id
_entity.type
_entity.pdbx_description
1 polymer ?
#
loop_
_entity_poly.entity_id
_entity_poly.type
_entity_poly.pdbx_seq_one_letter_code
_entity_poly.pdbx_strand_id
1 'polypeptide(L)'
;MADRVRTALDTLPEGERAKALVLFTAHSLPESMARSSAYQTQLQASCRLVGDMLEHQRWRLAYQSNNASYGREPWLGPDINEALREAKTEGVTAVVVAPIGFICDHMEVVIDLDIDAAATARSLGLTMARAATVGTHPAYVTMIRELIVERMTPDAPRRALGSLGPSHDRCAADCCLSGRPGPTKPALAGVDDPLRTGN
;
A
#
# COMPACT_ATOMS: atom_id res chain seq x y z
N MET A 1 6.85 -5.35 6.77
CA MET A 1 5.43 -5.12 7.11
C MET A 1 4.84 -6.26 7.92
N ALA A 2 5.01 -7.53 7.57
CA ALA A 2 4.45 -8.64 8.34
C ALA A 2 4.76 -8.56 9.86
N ASP A 3 6.00 -8.27 10.24
CA ASP A 3 6.36 -8.13 11.66
C ASP A 3 5.62 -6.96 12.34
N ARG A 4 5.36 -5.87 11.62
CA ARG A 4 4.60 -4.73 12.14
C ARG A 4 3.14 -5.10 12.39
N VAL A 5 2.54 -5.85 11.47
CA VAL A 5 1.16 -6.33 11.63
C VAL A 5 1.06 -7.35 12.77
N ARG A 6 2.02 -8.28 12.86
CA ARG A 6 2.08 -9.26 13.96
C ARG A 6 2.14 -8.55 15.30
N THR A 7 3.04 -7.58 15.48
CA THR A 7 3.13 -6.77 16.69
C THR A 7 1.80 -6.09 17.03
N ALA A 8 1.10 -5.54 16.03
CA ALA A 8 -0.20 -4.91 16.27
C ALA A 8 -1.29 -5.95 16.65
N LEU A 9 -1.33 -7.10 15.98
CA LEU A 9 -2.23 -8.20 16.35
C LEU A 9 -2.01 -8.65 17.79
N ASP A 10 -0.76 -8.70 18.25
CA ASP A 10 -0.40 -9.12 19.61
C ASP A 10 -0.89 -8.14 20.69
N THR A 11 -1.20 -6.89 20.33
CA THR A 11 -1.80 -5.91 21.26
C THR A 11 -3.31 -6.13 21.46
N LEU A 12 -3.96 -6.84 20.55
CA LEU A 12 -5.38 -7.17 20.67
C LEU A 12 -5.62 -8.24 21.76
N PRO A 13 -6.82 -8.26 22.37
CA PRO A 13 -7.22 -9.37 23.24
C PRO A 13 -7.03 -10.71 22.54
N GLU A 14 -6.55 -11.73 23.26
CA GLU A 14 -6.18 -13.02 22.66
C GLU A 14 -7.33 -13.66 21.85
N GLY A 15 -8.56 -13.60 22.36
CA GLY A 15 -9.75 -14.12 21.67
C GLY A 15 -10.13 -13.39 20.38
N GLU A 16 -9.57 -12.19 20.14
CA GLU A 16 -9.85 -11.37 18.96
C GLU A 16 -8.78 -11.50 17.85
N ARG A 17 -7.55 -11.88 18.21
CA ARG A 17 -6.40 -11.88 17.28
C ARG A 17 -6.65 -12.66 16.00
N ALA A 18 -7.11 -13.89 16.12
CA ALA A 18 -7.37 -14.76 14.95
C ALA A 18 -8.56 -14.31 14.10
N LYS A 19 -9.49 -13.53 14.68
CA LYS A 19 -10.71 -13.06 14.04
C LYS A 19 -10.58 -11.62 13.51
N ALA A 20 -9.55 -10.89 13.93
CA ALA A 20 -9.35 -9.50 13.55
C ALA A 20 -9.29 -9.36 12.03
N LEU A 21 -9.87 -8.29 11.52
CA LEU A 21 -9.72 -7.90 10.12
C LEU A 21 -8.50 -7.00 9.99
N VAL A 22 -7.57 -7.35 9.10
CA VAL A 22 -6.44 -6.47 8.77
C VAL A 22 -6.87 -5.55 7.63
N LEU A 23 -6.91 -4.25 7.88
CA LEU A 23 -7.15 -3.22 6.90
C LEU A 23 -5.81 -2.61 6.48
N PHE A 24 -5.30 -3.04 5.34
CA PHE A 24 -4.14 -2.41 4.73
C PHE A 24 -4.54 -1.07 4.13
N THR A 25 -3.72 -0.03 4.33
CA THR A 25 -4.03 1.28 3.77
C THR A 25 -2.93 1.81 2.86
N ALA A 26 -3.34 2.55 1.84
CA ALA A 26 -2.49 3.27 0.92
C ALA A 26 -3.15 4.61 0.57
N HIS A 27 -2.36 5.56 0.03
CA HIS A 27 -2.91 6.82 -0.44
C HIS A 27 -3.92 6.59 -1.57
N SER A 28 -5.08 7.19 -1.50
CA SER A 28 -6.03 7.20 -2.59
C SER A 28 -5.48 8.00 -3.78
N LEU A 29 -5.81 7.59 -4.98
CA LEU A 29 -5.44 8.26 -6.22
C LEU A 29 -6.68 8.47 -7.09
N PRO A 30 -6.69 9.49 -7.97
CA PRO A 30 -7.67 9.57 -9.04
C PRO A 30 -7.71 8.25 -9.83
N GLU A 31 -8.90 7.75 -10.14
CA GLU A 31 -9.04 6.47 -10.85
C GLU A 31 -8.34 6.48 -12.22
N SER A 32 -8.33 7.61 -12.92
CA SER A 32 -7.64 7.73 -14.21
C SER A 32 -6.13 7.49 -14.07
N MET A 33 -5.53 8.01 -12.98
CA MET A 33 -4.11 7.80 -12.67
C MET A 33 -3.83 6.35 -12.25
N ALA A 34 -4.71 5.76 -11.44
CA ALA A 34 -4.58 4.37 -11.01
C ALA A 34 -4.66 3.40 -12.20
N ARG A 35 -5.59 3.64 -13.14
CA ARG A 35 -5.72 2.83 -14.36
C ARG A 35 -4.50 2.92 -15.31
N SER A 36 -3.75 4.01 -15.27
CA SER A 36 -2.54 4.18 -16.10
C SER A 36 -1.27 3.61 -15.46
N SER A 37 -1.38 2.93 -14.32
CA SER A 37 -0.24 2.41 -13.57
C SER A 37 -0.54 1.03 -12.98
N ALA A 38 0.50 0.35 -12.48
CA ALA A 38 0.35 -0.92 -11.76
C ALA A 38 0.06 -0.73 -10.26
N TYR A 39 -0.32 0.46 -9.81
CA TYR A 39 -0.46 0.81 -8.39
C TYR A 39 -1.33 -0.17 -7.61
N GLN A 40 -2.58 -0.37 -8.04
CA GLN A 40 -3.49 -1.28 -7.36
C GLN A 40 -3.01 -2.74 -7.39
N THR A 41 -2.49 -3.20 -8.54
CA THR A 41 -1.96 -4.56 -8.69
C THR A 41 -0.81 -4.82 -7.72
N GLN A 42 0.11 -3.87 -7.60
CA GLN A 42 1.26 -3.97 -6.68
C GLN A 42 0.83 -3.91 -5.22
N LEU A 43 -0.14 -3.06 -4.87
CA LEU A 43 -0.70 -3.01 -3.52
C LEU A 43 -1.38 -4.33 -3.15
N GLN A 44 -2.23 -4.87 -4.02
CA GLN A 44 -2.91 -6.15 -3.80
C GLN A 44 -1.91 -7.30 -3.64
N ALA A 45 -0.86 -7.34 -4.47
CA ALA A 45 0.20 -8.33 -4.34
C ALA A 45 0.94 -8.20 -3.00
N SER A 46 1.24 -6.98 -2.58
CA SER A 46 1.90 -6.72 -1.29
C SER A 46 1.03 -7.13 -0.10
N CYS A 47 -0.27 -6.82 -0.14
CA CYS A 47 -1.22 -7.22 0.91
C CYS A 47 -1.30 -8.75 1.02
N ARG A 48 -1.41 -9.43 -0.13
CA ARG A 48 -1.46 -10.91 -0.17
C ARG A 48 -0.19 -11.50 0.41
N LEU A 49 0.99 -11.04 0.00
CA LEU A 49 2.26 -11.53 0.52
C LEU A 49 2.37 -11.36 2.05
N VAL A 50 1.90 -10.24 2.59
CA VAL A 50 1.88 -10.04 4.04
C VAL A 50 0.87 -10.98 4.70
N GLY A 51 -0.33 -11.14 4.15
CA GLY A 51 -1.35 -12.05 4.64
C GLY A 51 -0.84 -13.51 4.68
N ASP A 52 -0.19 -13.95 3.61
CA ASP A 52 0.39 -15.30 3.50
C ASP A 52 1.52 -15.51 4.52
N MET A 53 2.41 -14.54 4.72
CA MET A 53 3.48 -14.58 5.73
C MET A 53 2.96 -14.63 7.17
N LEU A 54 1.76 -14.13 7.39
CA LEU A 54 1.09 -14.15 8.71
C LEU A 54 0.17 -15.35 8.89
N GLU A 55 -0.07 -16.13 7.83
CA GLU A 55 -1.12 -17.15 7.77
C GLU A 55 -2.51 -16.56 8.13
N HIS A 56 -2.71 -15.27 7.77
CA HIS A 56 -3.89 -14.47 8.11
C HIS A 56 -4.62 -14.03 6.85
N GLN A 57 -5.73 -14.70 6.53
CA GLN A 57 -6.45 -14.48 5.28
C GLN A 57 -7.58 -13.43 5.38
N ARG A 58 -7.86 -12.92 6.58
CA ARG A 58 -8.89 -11.90 6.81
C ARG A 58 -8.29 -10.51 6.66
N TRP A 59 -8.10 -10.07 5.45
CA TRP A 59 -7.58 -8.74 5.15
C TRP A 59 -8.32 -8.07 3.99
N ARG A 60 -8.26 -6.74 3.94
CA ARG A 60 -8.76 -5.90 2.85
C ARG A 60 -7.79 -4.75 2.62
N LEU A 61 -7.82 -4.21 1.41
CA LEU A 61 -7.18 -2.95 1.06
C LEU A 61 -8.23 -1.83 1.13
N ALA A 62 -7.92 -0.78 1.86
CA ALA A 62 -8.65 0.48 1.92
C ALA A 62 -7.71 1.63 1.56
N TYR A 63 -8.28 2.81 1.37
CA TYR A 63 -7.50 3.97 1.00
C TYR A 63 -7.69 5.09 2.01
N GLN A 64 -6.74 6.02 2.04
CA GLN A 64 -6.79 7.23 2.87
C GLN A 64 -6.44 8.47 2.04
N SER A 65 -6.62 9.65 2.61
CA SER A 65 -6.27 10.92 1.96
C SER A 65 -7.01 11.13 0.64
N ASN A 66 -8.29 10.76 0.61
CA ASN A 66 -9.13 10.91 -0.56
C ASN A 66 -9.53 12.38 -0.75
N ASN A 67 -9.11 12.99 -1.85
CA ASN A 67 -9.39 14.38 -2.20
C ASN A 67 -10.47 14.52 -3.30
N ALA A 68 -11.34 13.52 -3.49
CA ALA A 68 -12.39 13.55 -4.52
C ALA A 68 -13.33 14.76 -4.39
N SER A 69 -13.56 15.27 -3.18
CA SER A 69 -14.37 16.46 -2.93
C SER A 69 -13.81 17.74 -3.57
N TYR A 70 -12.51 17.78 -3.83
CA TYR A 70 -11.82 18.91 -4.48
C TYR A 70 -11.63 18.71 -5.98
N GLY A 71 -11.95 17.53 -6.52
CA GLY A 71 -11.75 17.13 -7.91
C GLY A 71 -13.05 16.88 -8.66
N ARG A 72 -12.92 16.65 -9.98
CA ARG A 72 -14.05 16.32 -10.87
C ARG A 72 -14.12 14.85 -11.24
N GLU A 73 -13.25 14.03 -10.70
CA GLU A 73 -13.19 12.61 -10.99
C GLU A 73 -13.18 11.76 -9.72
N PRO A 74 -13.67 10.51 -9.80
CA PRO A 74 -13.64 9.59 -8.68
C PRO A 74 -12.22 9.20 -8.32
N TRP A 75 -12.03 8.88 -7.04
CA TRP A 75 -10.78 8.41 -6.46
C TRP A 75 -10.94 6.96 -6.00
N LEU A 76 -9.83 6.27 -5.79
CA LEU A 76 -9.82 4.89 -5.30
C LEU A 76 -10.50 4.80 -3.92
N GLY A 77 -11.32 3.78 -3.75
CA GLY A 77 -12.02 3.46 -2.52
C GLY A 77 -12.03 1.95 -2.23
N PRO A 78 -12.59 1.53 -1.10
CA PRO A 78 -13.25 2.36 -0.09
C PRO A 78 -12.26 3.21 0.72
N ASP A 79 -12.72 4.35 1.25
CA ASP A 79 -11.99 5.09 2.28
C ASP A 79 -11.88 4.27 3.56
N ILE A 80 -10.81 4.50 4.36
CA ILE A 80 -10.56 3.74 5.60
C ILE A 80 -11.76 3.82 6.56
N ASN A 81 -12.41 4.98 6.67
CA ASN A 81 -13.57 5.14 7.54
C ASN A 81 -14.82 4.41 7.01
N GLU A 82 -14.96 4.33 5.68
CA GLU A 82 -16.00 3.50 5.06
C GLU A 82 -15.71 2.02 5.31
N ALA A 83 -14.50 1.55 5.11
CA ALA A 83 -14.09 0.18 5.37
C ALA A 83 -14.32 -0.24 6.84
N LEU A 84 -14.10 0.66 7.79
CA LEU A 84 -14.41 0.42 9.21
C LEU A 84 -15.92 0.27 9.45
N ARG A 85 -16.77 1.09 8.81
CA ARG A 85 -18.23 0.97 8.92
C ARG A 85 -18.73 -0.33 8.30
N GLU A 86 -18.21 -0.70 7.12
CA GLU A 86 -18.52 -1.98 6.47
C GLU A 86 -18.11 -3.17 7.37
N ALA A 87 -16.91 -3.16 7.91
CA ALA A 87 -16.45 -4.20 8.84
C ALA A 87 -17.39 -4.35 10.04
N LYS A 88 -17.85 -3.23 10.60
CA LYS A 88 -18.82 -3.27 11.70
C LYS A 88 -20.14 -3.90 11.30
N THR A 89 -20.68 -3.57 10.13
CA THR A 89 -21.95 -4.17 9.64
C THR A 89 -21.85 -5.66 9.40
N GLU A 90 -20.64 -6.16 9.11
CA GLU A 90 -20.33 -7.58 8.93
C GLU A 90 -20.06 -8.32 10.26
N GLY A 91 -20.18 -7.63 11.38
CA GLY A 91 -19.98 -8.24 12.72
C GLY A 91 -18.51 -8.35 13.13
N VAL A 92 -17.60 -7.65 12.47
CA VAL A 92 -16.21 -7.54 12.95
C VAL A 92 -16.18 -6.80 14.27
N THR A 93 -15.37 -7.29 15.20
CA THR A 93 -15.21 -6.69 16.55
C THR A 93 -13.83 -6.07 16.74
N ALA A 94 -12.82 -6.56 16.01
CA ALA A 94 -11.45 -6.07 16.12
C ALA A 94 -10.82 -5.88 14.73
N VAL A 95 -10.04 -4.81 14.58
CA VAL A 95 -9.33 -4.47 13.35
C VAL A 95 -7.87 -4.11 13.64
N VAL A 96 -6.99 -4.46 12.69
CA VAL A 96 -5.62 -3.94 12.63
C VAL A 96 -5.52 -3.06 11.39
N VAL A 97 -5.21 -1.78 11.57
CA VAL A 97 -4.95 -0.87 10.45
C VAL A 97 -3.45 -0.86 10.16
N ALA A 98 -3.06 -1.18 8.92
CA ALA A 98 -1.67 -1.35 8.52
C ALA A 98 -1.32 -0.50 7.28
N PRO A 99 -0.55 0.59 7.43
CA PRO A 99 -0.23 1.52 6.35
C PRO A 99 0.81 0.95 5.39
N ILE A 100 0.41 -0.03 4.55
CA ILE A 100 1.30 -0.74 3.63
C ILE A 100 1.85 0.15 2.53
N GLY A 101 1.11 1.18 2.13
CA GLY A 101 1.50 2.15 1.11
C GLY A 101 2.43 3.27 1.61
N PHE A 102 2.86 3.23 2.87
CA PHE A 102 3.66 4.29 3.49
C PHE A 102 4.93 3.75 4.13
N ILE A 103 6.02 4.50 3.97
CA ILE A 103 7.34 4.11 4.48
C ILE A 103 7.54 4.60 5.92
N CYS A 104 7.00 5.77 6.26
CA CYS A 104 7.15 6.40 7.57
C CYS A 104 5.83 6.95 8.08
N ASP A 105 5.74 7.12 9.40
CA ASP A 105 4.58 7.71 10.09
C ASP A 105 4.67 9.25 10.02
N HIS A 106 4.43 9.83 8.84
CA HIS A 106 4.34 11.28 8.67
C HIS A 106 2.94 11.80 9.07
N MET A 107 2.76 13.13 9.08
CA MET A 107 1.55 13.78 9.58
C MET A 107 0.25 13.27 8.95
N GLU A 108 0.26 12.99 7.65
CA GLU A 108 -0.92 12.48 6.95
C GLU A 108 -1.34 11.09 7.47
N VAL A 109 -0.36 10.19 7.68
CA VAL A 109 -0.63 8.86 8.28
C VAL A 109 -1.18 9.03 9.71
N VAL A 110 -0.61 9.94 10.49
CA VAL A 110 -1.04 10.20 11.88
C VAL A 110 -2.47 10.78 11.90
N ILE A 111 -2.76 11.77 11.07
CA ILE A 111 -4.09 12.39 11.04
C ILE A 111 -5.13 11.37 10.56
N ASP A 112 -4.91 10.74 9.42
CA ASP A 112 -5.91 9.86 8.82
C ASP A 112 -6.14 8.58 9.65
N LEU A 113 -5.08 8.02 10.25
CA LEU A 113 -5.19 6.71 10.91
C LEU A 113 -5.23 6.80 12.45
N ASP A 114 -4.38 7.62 13.07
CA ASP A 114 -4.30 7.67 14.53
C ASP A 114 -5.35 8.62 15.13
N ILE A 115 -5.87 9.58 14.35
CA ILE A 115 -6.91 10.51 14.79
C ILE A 115 -8.27 10.11 14.19
N ASP A 116 -8.44 10.19 12.87
CA ASP A 116 -9.75 10.08 12.24
C ASP A 116 -10.28 8.64 12.20
N ALA A 117 -9.47 7.68 11.71
CA ALA A 117 -9.87 6.28 11.70
C ALA A 117 -10.02 5.72 13.13
N ALA A 118 -9.15 6.14 14.06
CA ALA A 118 -9.28 5.74 15.46
C ALA A 118 -10.54 6.31 16.12
N ALA A 119 -10.93 7.55 15.80
CA ALA A 119 -12.20 8.13 16.28
C ALA A 119 -13.39 7.37 15.68
N THR A 120 -13.36 7.04 14.40
CA THR A 120 -14.39 6.24 13.73
C THR A 120 -14.51 4.86 14.36
N ALA A 121 -13.40 4.13 14.53
CA ALA A 121 -13.41 2.81 15.16
C ALA A 121 -13.99 2.85 16.58
N ARG A 122 -13.61 3.86 17.37
CA ARG A 122 -14.13 4.07 18.72
C ARG A 122 -15.64 4.32 18.72
N SER A 123 -16.15 5.16 17.81
CA SER A 123 -17.59 5.45 17.70
C SER A 123 -18.41 4.23 17.31
N LEU A 124 -17.81 3.29 16.57
CA LEU A 124 -18.41 2.03 16.14
C LEU A 124 -18.26 0.91 17.19
N GLY A 125 -17.55 1.14 18.28
CA GLY A 125 -17.23 0.09 19.27
C GLY A 125 -16.36 -1.00 18.69
N LEU A 126 -15.44 -0.67 17.77
CA LEU A 126 -14.42 -1.59 17.25
C LEU A 126 -13.14 -1.48 18.10
N THR A 127 -12.56 -2.62 18.46
CA THR A 127 -11.20 -2.66 19.01
C THR A 127 -10.23 -2.45 17.86
N MET A 128 -9.46 -1.39 17.88
CA MET A 128 -8.53 -1.05 16.80
C MET A 128 -7.09 -1.04 17.31
N ALA A 129 -6.20 -1.73 16.61
CA ALA A 129 -4.75 -1.60 16.74
C ALA A 129 -4.18 -1.04 15.42
N ARG A 130 -3.15 -0.21 15.50
CA ARG A 130 -2.46 0.36 14.35
C ARG A 130 -1.04 -0.20 14.25
N ALA A 131 -0.74 -0.88 13.14
CA ALA A 131 0.60 -1.36 12.84
C ALA A 131 1.49 -0.19 12.42
N ALA A 132 2.68 -0.08 13.00
CA ALA A 132 3.66 0.92 12.56
C ALA A 132 4.01 0.73 11.07
N THR A 133 4.42 1.81 10.40
CA THR A 133 5.05 1.72 9.07
C THR A 133 6.35 0.92 9.12
N VAL A 134 6.89 0.56 7.96
CA VAL A 134 8.18 -0.17 7.92
C VAL A 134 9.31 0.63 8.54
N GLY A 135 9.33 1.95 8.35
CA GLY A 135 10.33 2.86 8.93
C GLY A 135 11.75 2.37 8.67
N THR A 136 12.52 2.27 9.74
CA THR A 136 13.90 1.79 9.72
C THR A 136 14.04 0.29 10.04
N HIS A 137 13.01 -0.51 9.73
CA HIS A 137 13.08 -1.96 9.95
C HIS A 137 14.31 -2.55 9.24
N PRO A 138 15.15 -3.39 9.90
CA PRO A 138 16.41 -3.87 9.34
C PRO A 138 16.28 -4.53 7.95
N ALA A 139 15.24 -5.33 7.74
CA ALA A 139 14.99 -5.95 6.44
C ALA A 139 14.70 -4.91 5.34
N TYR A 140 14.02 -3.81 5.67
CA TYR A 140 13.73 -2.74 4.72
C TYR A 140 15.00 -1.96 4.34
N VAL A 141 15.84 -1.63 5.34
CA VAL A 141 17.14 -0.96 5.11
C VAL A 141 18.07 -1.86 4.29
N THR A 142 18.10 -3.17 4.58
CA THR A 142 18.86 -4.16 3.80
C THR A 142 18.37 -4.19 2.36
N MET A 143 17.07 -4.21 2.12
CA MET A 143 16.49 -4.17 0.76
C MET A 143 16.93 -2.92 0.00
N ILE A 144 16.90 -1.75 0.61
CA ILE A 144 17.38 -0.51 -0.04
C ILE A 144 18.84 -0.65 -0.45
N ARG A 145 19.69 -1.15 0.47
CA ARG A 145 21.10 -1.40 0.16
C ARG A 145 21.26 -2.41 -1.01
N GLU A 146 20.51 -3.49 -1.01
CA GLU A 146 20.56 -4.51 -2.07
C GLU A 146 20.15 -3.91 -3.42
N LEU A 147 19.10 -3.08 -3.47
CA LEU A 147 18.69 -2.40 -4.71
C LEU A 147 19.76 -1.43 -5.24
N ILE A 148 20.52 -0.78 -4.35
CA ILE A 148 21.65 0.07 -4.76
C ILE A 148 22.78 -0.79 -5.33
N VAL A 149 23.14 -1.87 -4.64
CA VAL A 149 24.20 -2.80 -5.11
C VAL A 149 23.82 -3.44 -6.45
N GLU A 150 22.56 -3.83 -6.63
CA GLU A 150 22.03 -4.34 -7.90
C GLU A 150 22.27 -3.37 -9.06
N ARG A 151 22.14 -2.06 -8.82
CA ARG A 151 22.40 -1.02 -9.83
C ARG A 151 23.88 -0.78 -10.12
N MET A 152 24.75 -1.06 -9.15
CA MET A 152 26.19 -0.83 -9.25
C MET A 152 26.95 -2.03 -9.77
N THR A 153 26.37 -3.22 -9.75
CA THR A 153 27.04 -4.48 -10.07
C THR A 153 26.42 -5.09 -11.32
N PRO A 154 27.15 -5.20 -12.43
CA PRO A 154 26.68 -5.95 -13.61
C PRO A 154 26.27 -7.38 -13.22
N ASP A 155 25.19 -7.87 -13.80
CA ASP A 155 24.66 -9.22 -13.60
C ASP A 155 24.30 -9.59 -12.15
N ALA A 156 24.12 -8.60 -11.28
CA ALA A 156 23.64 -8.83 -9.93
C ALA A 156 22.25 -9.50 -9.92
N PRO A 157 22.00 -10.45 -9.00
CA PRO A 157 20.69 -11.09 -8.90
C PRO A 157 19.59 -10.07 -8.58
N ARG A 158 18.57 -10.03 -9.42
CA ARG A 158 17.40 -9.14 -9.22
C ARG A 158 16.34 -9.88 -8.41
N ARG A 159 16.34 -9.61 -7.11
CA ARG A 159 15.42 -10.26 -6.18
C ARG A 159 14.04 -9.64 -6.25
N ALA A 160 13.02 -10.48 -6.30
CA ALA A 160 11.62 -10.07 -6.22
C ALA A 160 10.84 -11.09 -5.40
N LEU A 161 9.79 -10.63 -4.73
CA LEU A 161 8.82 -11.47 -4.04
C LEU A 161 7.52 -11.56 -4.86
N GLY A 162 6.88 -12.72 -4.77
CA GLY A 162 5.61 -12.96 -5.45
C GLY A 162 5.74 -13.16 -6.96
N SER A 163 4.61 -13.10 -7.65
CA SER A 163 4.48 -13.47 -9.06
C SER A 163 4.74 -12.35 -10.06
N LEU A 164 4.91 -11.11 -9.59
CA LEU A 164 5.13 -9.97 -10.49
C LEU A 164 6.56 -9.89 -11.03
N GLY A 165 7.50 -10.58 -10.38
CA GLY A 165 8.91 -10.55 -10.75
C GLY A 165 9.61 -9.21 -10.46
N PRO A 166 10.88 -9.08 -10.83
CA PRO A 166 11.64 -7.85 -10.67
C PRO A 166 11.14 -6.78 -11.63
N SER A 167 11.04 -5.54 -11.14
CA SER A 167 10.69 -4.40 -11.99
C SER A 167 11.83 -4.07 -12.96
N HIS A 168 11.50 -3.42 -14.07
CA HIS A 168 12.49 -2.95 -15.03
C HIS A 168 13.35 -1.80 -14.47
N ASP A 169 14.59 -1.66 -14.95
CA ASP A 169 15.52 -0.62 -14.52
C ASP A 169 15.35 0.68 -15.26
N ARG A 170 14.85 0.60 -16.46
CA ARG A 170 14.61 1.74 -17.34
C ARG A 170 13.14 1.80 -17.69
N CYS A 171 12.56 2.96 -17.54
CA CYS A 171 11.17 3.16 -17.89
C CYS A 171 11.06 3.57 -19.36
N ALA A 172 10.05 3.04 -20.07
CA ALA A 172 9.63 3.65 -21.33
C ALA A 172 9.15 5.08 -21.08
N ALA A 173 9.27 5.95 -22.06
CA ALA A 173 8.88 7.36 -21.93
C ALA A 173 7.41 7.54 -21.52
N ASP A 174 6.56 6.59 -21.88
CA ASP A 174 5.13 6.53 -21.58
C ASP A 174 4.76 5.63 -20.38
N CYS A 175 5.74 5.22 -19.58
CA CYS A 175 5.54 4.24 -18.50
C CYS A 175 4.57 4.73 -17.41
N CYS A 176 4.57 6.00 -17.09
CA CYS A 176 3.76 6.58 -16.00
C CYS A 176 3.06 7.84 -16.49
N LEU A 177 2.07 7.67 -17.36
CA LEU A 177 1.27 8.77 -17.83
C LEU A 177 0.46 9.37 -16.68
N SER A 178 0.38 10.71 -16.66
CA SER A 178 -0.34 11.43 -15.59
C SER A 178 -1.86 11.22 -15.62
N GLY A 179 -2.41 10.62 -16.67
CA GLY A 179 -3.85 10.53 -16.90
C GLY A 179 -4.53 11.85 -17.24
N ARG A 180 -3.78 12.96 -17.27
CA ARG A 180 -4.31 14.29 -17.59
C ARG A 180 -4.19 14.58 -19.08
N PRO A 181 -5.17 15.27 -19.69
CA PRO A 181 -5.04 15.77 -21.06
C PRO A 181 -3.86 16.72 -21.18
N GLY A 182 -3.06 16.58 -22.22
CA GLY A 182 -1.93 17.45 -22.51
C GLY A 182 -0.71 16.69 -23.04
N PRO A 183 0.39 17.39 -23.39
CA PRO A 183 1.59 16.73 -23.84
C PRO A 183 2.15 15.82 -22.74
N THR A 184 2.40 14.57 -23.09
CA THR A 184 3.04 13.60 -22.20
C THR A 184 4.48 14.04 -21.93
N LYS A 185 4.84 14.12 -20.65
CA LYS A 185 6.24 14.27 -20.26
C LYS A 185 6.84 12.87 -20.15
N PRO A 186 8.09 12.67 -20.60
CA PRO A 186 8.75 11.39 -20.41
C PRO A 186 8.86 11.07 -18.91
N ALA A 187 8.81 9.79 -18.56
CA ALA A 187 9.07 9.34 -17.21
C ALA A 187 10.46 9.85 -16.76
N LEU A 188 10.61 10.14 -15.46
CA LEU A 188 11.83 10.74 -14.90
C LEU A 188 13.10 9.93 -15.25
N ALA A 189 12.99 8.59 -15.23
CA ALA A 189 14.03 7.66 -15.66
C ALA A 189 13.76 7.10 -17.07
N GLY A 190 12.88 7.76 -17.82
CA GLY A 190 12.50 7.37 -19.17
C GLY A 190 13.65 7.62 -20.13
N VAL A 191 14.05 6.56 -20.81
CA VAL A 191 14.96 6.62 -21.95
C VAL A 191 14.19 6.09 -23.15
N ASP A 192 14.47 6.62 -24.32
CA ASP A 192 14.03 6.00 -25.56
C ASP A 192 14.50 4.55 -25.55
N ASP A 193 13.56 3.61 -25.47
CA ASP A 193 13.89 2.19 -25.43
C ASP A 193 14.23 1.73 -26.84
N PRO A 194 15.52 1.46 -27.15
CA PRO A 194 15.91 1.00 -28.47
C PRO A 194 15.30 -0.38 -28.81
N LEU A 195 14.76 -1.11 -27.85
CA LEU A 195 14.10 -2.40 -28.06
C LEU A 195 12.62 -2.27 -28.44
N ARG A 196 12.01 -1.09 -28.26
CA ARG A 196 10.61 -0.81 -28.70
C ARG A 196 10.51 -0.21 -30.09
N THR A 197 11.59 0.20 -30.69
CA THR A 197 11.61 0.74 -32.06
C THR A 197 11.74 -0.33 -33.17
N GLY A 198 11.62 -1.61 -32.79
CA GLY A 198 11.63 -2.74 -33.71
C GLY A 198 10.26 -3.39 -33.82
N ASN A 199 9.35 -2.72 -34.55
CA ASN A 199 8.29 -3.34 -35.36
C ASN A 199 7.85 -2.33 -36.42
#